data_ec8322d6250e2be028aba6102e8bdf5d
#
_entry.id   ec8322d6250e2be028aba6102e8bdf5d
#
_cell.length_a   1.000
_cell.length_b   1.000
_cell.length_c   1.000
_cell.angle_alpha   90.00
_cell.angle_beta   90.00
_cell.angle_gamma   90.00
#
_symmetry.space_group_name_H-M   'P 1'
#
loop_
_entity.id
_entity.type
_entity.pdbx_description
1 polymer ?
#
loop_
_entity_poly.entity_id
_entity_poly.type
_entity_poly.pdbx_seq_one_letter_code
_entity_poly.pdbx_strand_id
1 'polypeptide(L)'
;SPSAADPKTIDGTICFDNVTFGYNPEHPILKNISFTVNCGETVALVGPTGSGKTSTTALVHRFYDVWQGGITIGGHDVRQLTQAALGRHIAMVLQEPFLFSSSIRENIRYAKANASDEDIVNAAIAVGADHFIQHLEHGYDTVLEQGGANLSNGQRQLLSFARALVADAQ
;
A
#
# COMPACT_ATOMS: atom_id res chain seq x y z
N SER A 1 4.55 -10.47 18.04
CA SER A 1 5.42 -10.63 19.25
C SER A 1 4.99 -9.64 20.33
N PRO A 2 4.96 -9.98 21.61
CA PRO A 2 4.57 -9.04 22.68
C PRO A 2 5.50 -7.84 22.86
N SER A 3 6.63 -7.82 22.18
CA SER A 3 7.63 -6.74 22.21
C SER A 3 7.72 -5.94 20.90
N ALA A 4 6.75 -6.07 20.01
CA ALA A 4 6.77 -5.35 18.73
C ALA A 4 6.57 -3.84 18.95
N ALA A 5 7.41 -3.02 18.31
CA ALA A 5 7.35 -1.57 18.42
C ALA A 5 6.16 -1.00 17.64
N ASP A 6 5.58 0.06 18.16
CA ASP A 6 4.49 0.81 17.56
C ASP A 6 4.81 2.32 17.54
N PRO A 7 5.85 2.74 16.80
CA PRO A 7 6.24 4.13 16.73
C PRO A 7 5.13 4.98 16.08
N LYS A 8 4.93 6.19 16.61
CA LYS A 8 3.93 7.13 16.08
C LYS A 8 4.38 7.79 14.77
N THR A 9 5.67 7.94 14.59
CA THR A 9 6.30 8.50 13.40
C THR A 9 7.49 7.63 13.02
N ILE A 10 7.66 7.37 11.73
CA ILE A 10 8.81 6.65 11.17
C ILE A 10 9.35 7.51 10.04
N ASP A 11 10.68 7.68 9.95
CA ASP A 11 11.33 8.20 8.76
C ASP A 11 11.04 7.25 7.58
N GLY A 12 10.67 7.78 6.42
CA GLY A 12 10.32 7.01 5.25
C GLY A 12 11.48 6.30 4.55
N THR A 13 12.71 6.33 5.11
CA THR A 13 13.86 5.64 4.52
C THR A 13 13.70 4.13 4.62
N ILE A 14 13.74 3.43 3.49
CA ILE A 14 13.65 1.97 3.39
C ILE A 14 15.03 1.42 3.03
N CYS A 15 15.53 0.45 3.81
CA CYS A 15 16.80 -0.22 3.53
C CYS A 15 16.60 -1.73 3.43
N PHE A 16 17.08 -2.32 2.35
CA PHE A 16 17.28 -3.76 2.18
C PHE A 16 18.77 -4.06 2.42
N ASP A 17 19.06 -4.98 3.32
CA ASP A 17 20.42 -5.41 3.62
C ASP A 17 20.58 -6.92 3.43
N ASN A 18 21.29 -7.31 2.39
CA ASN A 18 21.62 -8.71 2.02
C ASN A 18 20.38 -9.64 2.01
N VAL A 19 19.24 -9.14 1.50
CA VAL A 19 17.96 -9.84 1.53
C VAL A 19 17.95 -11.02 0.57
N THR A 20 17.67 -12.20 1.10
CA THR A 20 17.37 -13.42 0.32
C THR A 20 15.98 -13.91 0.69
N PHE A 21 15.15 -14.16 -0.33
CA PHE A 21 13.76 -14.57 -0.15
C PHE A 21 13.24 -15.40 -1.33
N GLY A 22 12.30 -16.28 -1.07
CA GLY A 22 11.49 -17.02 -2.05
C GLY A 22 10.22 -17.57 -1.40
N TYR A 23 9.29 -18.02 -2.23
CA TYR A 23 8.06 -18.68 -1.77
C TYR A 23 8.26 -20.20 -1.55
N ASN A 24 9.31 -20.75 -2.15
CA ASN A 24 9.70 -22.16 -2.00
C ASN A 24 11.17 -22.20 -1.56
N PRO A 25 11.53 -22.91 -0.48
CA PRO A 25 12.91 -23.00 0.03
C PRO A 25 13.97 -23.38 -1.00
N GLU A 26 13.59 -24.16 -2.03
CA GLU A 26 14.50 -24.59 -3.08
C GLU A 26 14.73 -23.55 -4.18
N HIS A 27 13.87 -22.52 -4.26
CA HIS A 27 13.88 -21.55 -5.34
C HIS A 27 13.84 -20.10 -4.81
N PRO A 28 15.01 -19.53 -4.43
CA PRO A 28 15.07 -18.12 -4.03
C PRO A 28 14.79 -17.20 -5.24
N ILE A 29 13.87 -16.25 -5.04
CA ILE A 29 13.50 -15.22 -6.01
C ILE A 29 14.40 -14.01 -5.87
N LEU A 30 14.62 -13.55 -4.65
CA LEU A 30 15.58 -12.49 -4.33
C LEU A 30 16.83 -13.14 -3.74
N LYS A 31 18.00 -12.75 -4.23
CA LYS A 31 19.29 -13.33 -3.83
C LYS A 31 20.24 -12.21 -3.47
N ASN A 32 20.50 -12.05 -2.18
CA ASN A 32 21.48 -11.10 -1.64
C ASN A 32 21.26 -9.66 -2.15
N ILE A 33 20.02 -9.18 -2.08
CA ILE A 33 19.63 -7.86 -2.57
C ILE A 33 19.89 -6.81 -1.48
N SER A 34 20.62 -5.75 -1.86
CA SER A 34 20.87 -4.61 -0.99
C SER A 34 20.66 -3.31 -1.75
N PHE A 35 19.84 -2.42 -1.20
CA PHE A 35 19.63 -1.06 -1.70
C PHE A 35 18.95 -0.22 -0.62
N THR A 36 18.99 1.10 -0.80
CA THR A 36 18.32 2.06 0.07
C THR A 36 17.47 3.00 -0.77
N VAL A 37 16.27 3.28 -0.30
CA VAL A 37 15.39 4.34 -0.80
C VAL A 37 15.30 5.39 0.31
N ASN A 38 15.78 6.60 0.03
CA ASN A 38 15.76 7.67 1.02
C ASN A 38 14.37 8.29 1.13
N CYS A 39 14.08 8.89 2.28
CA CYS A 39 12.84 9.65 2.48
C CYS A 39 12.63 10.69 1.36
N GLY A 40 11.45 10.72 0.76
CA GLY A 40 11.11 11.61 -0.37
C GLY A 40 11.65 11.18 -1.74
N GLU A 41 12.40 10.07 -1.81
CA GLU A 41 12.89 9.54 -3.08
C GLU A 41 11.84 8.67 -3.78
N THR A 42 11.76 8.79 -5.10
CA THR A 42 10.93 7.91 -5.94
C THR A 42 11.82 6.91 -6.66
N VAL A 43 11.60 5.63 -6.42
CA VAL A 43 12.36 4.53 -7.02
C VAL A 43 11.45 3.65 -7.88
N ALA A 44 11.89 3.34 -9.10
CA ALA A 44 11.22 2.41 -9.99
C ALA A 44 11.95 1.06 -10.03
N LEU A 45 11.23 -0.03 -9.71
CA LEU A 45 11.72 -1.39 -9.89
C LEU A 45 11.35 -1.86 -11.31
N VAL A 46 12.35 -2.09 -12.15
CA VAL A 46 12.18 -2.54 -13.54
C VAL A 46 12.74 -3.94 -13.74
N GLY A 47 12.13 -4.69 -14.64
CA GLY A 47 12.58 -6.05 -14.96
C GLY A 47 11.46 -6.91 -15.56
N PRO A 48 11.77 -8.10 -16.12
CA PRO A 48 10.79 -9.02 -16.68
C PRO A 48 9.84 -9.56 -15.61
N THR A 49 8.75 -10.17 -16.04
CA THR A 49 7.85 -10.93 -15.15
C THR A 49 8.63 -12.01 -14.42
N GLY A 50 8.39 -12.15 -13.12
CA GLY A 50 9.11 -13.13 -12.28
C GLY A 50 10.44 -12.63 -11.70
N SER A 51 10.90 -11.41 -12.01
CA SER A 51 12.16 -10.87 -11.47
C SER A 51 12.10 -10.42 -10.00
N GLY A 52 10.97 -10.64 -9.30
CA GLY A 52 10.84 -10.36 -7.87
C GLY A 52 10.34 -8.94 -7.50
N LYS A 53 9.93 -8.12 -8.46
CA LYS A 53 9.42 -6.75 -8.18
C LYS A 53 8.28 -6.74 -7.16
N THR A 54 7.23 -7.52 -7.41
CA THR A 54 6.09 -7.65 -6.50
C THR A 54 6.49 -8.27 -5.16
N SER A 55 7.45 -9.21 -5.16
CA SER A 55 7.97 -9.81 -3.93
C SER A 55 8.71 -8.77 -3.08
N THR A 56 9.49 -7.88 -3.72
CA THR A 56 10.19 -6.79 -3.03
C THR A 56 9.22 -5.88 -2.29
N THR A 57 8.13 -5.43 -2.96
CA THR A 57 7.11 -4.58 -2.30
C THR A 57 6.34 -5.33 -1.22
N ALA A 58 6.03 -6.61 -1.43
CA ALA A 58 5.35 -7.45 -0.43
C ALA A 58 6.18 -7.63 0.86
N LEU A 59 7.51 -7.66 0.75
CA LEU A 59 8.42 -7.77 1.89
C LEU A 59 8.48 -6.47 2.71
N VAL A 60 8.34 -5.30 2.08
CA VAL A 60 8.27 -4.01 2.80
C VAL A 60 7.06 -3.99 3.74
N HIS A 61 5.91 -4.50 3.30
CA HIS A 61 4.71 -4.67 4.12
C HIS A 61 4.75 -5.86 5.09
N ARG A 62 5.86 -6.61 5.06
CA ARG A 62 6.01 -7.83 5.85
C ARG A 62 4.85 -8.82 5.65
N PHE A 63 4.39 -9.02 4.42
CA PHE A 63 3.49 -10.12 4.11
C PHE A 63 4.21 -11.47 4.20
N TYR A 64 5.53 -11.44 4.11
CA TYR A 64 6.44 -12.56 4.30
C TYR A 64 7.67 -12.10 5.08
N ASP A 65 8.30 -13.00 5.81
CA ASP A 65 9.60 -12.76 6.44
C ASP A 65 10.73 -13.20 5.49
N VAL A 66 11.84 -12.47 5.49
CA VAL A 66 13.03 -12.80 4.69
C VAL A 66 13.73 -14.03 5.25
N TRP A 67 14.38 -14.81 4.40
CA TRP A 67 15.18 -15.96 4.84
C TRP A 67 16.53 -15.54 5.41
N GLN A 68 17.15 -14.53 4.79
CA GLN A 68 18.42 -13.97 5.21
C GLN A 68 18.39 -12.46 5.03
N GLY A 69 19.25 -11.76 5.76
CA GLY A 69 19.32 -10.32 5.75
C GLY A 69 18.19 -9.66 6.55
N GLY A 70 17.93 -8.41 6.24
CA GLY A 70 16.91 -7.63 6.92
C GLY A 70 16.37 -6.49 6.07
N ILE A 71 15.19 -6.02 6.46
CA ILE A 71 14.56 -4.83 5.88
C ILE A 71 14.24 -3.89 7.01
N THR A 72 14.63 -2.63 6.87
CA THR A 72 14.32 -1.59 7.84
C THR A 72 13.54 -0.46 7.21
N ILE A 73 12.68 0.19 8.00
CA ILE A 73 11.96 1.42 7.65
C ILE A 73 12.26 2.43 8.75
N GLY A 74 12.86 3.58 8.39
CA GLY A 74 13.32 4.56 9.36
C GLY A 74 14.23 3.97 10.43
N GLY A 75 15.09 3.02 10.07
CA GLY A 75 16.00 2.32 10.98
C GLY A 75 15.35 1.19 11.81
N HIS A 76 14.03 1.00 11.76
CA HIS A 76 13.33 -0.08 12.46
C HIS A 76 13.21 -1.32 11.59
N ASP A 77 13.67 -2.47 12.07
CA ASP A 77 13.45 -3.75 11.37
C ASP A 77 11.95 -4.05 11.29
N VAL A 78 11.45 -4.32 10.07
CA VAL A 78 10.02 -4.59 9.82
C VAL A 78 9.49 -5.76 10.67
N ARG A 79 10.36 -6.70 11.06
CA ARG A 79 10.01 -7.83 11.94
C ARG A 79 9.72 -7.40 13.38
N GLN A 80 10.21 -6.24 13.79
CA GLN A 80 10.02 -5.67 15.12
C GLN A 80 8.85 -4.68 15.19
N LEU A 81 8.27 -4.32 14.05
CA LEU A 81 7.09 -3.46 13.98
C LEU A 81 5.79 -4.27 14.09
N THR A 82 4.75 -3.66 14.66
CA THR A 82 3.41 -4.24 14.62
C THR A 82 2.82 -4.11 13.22
N GLN A 83 1.89 -5.00 12.83
CA GLN A 83 1.17 -4.85 11.56
C GLN A 83 0.36 -3.54 11.51
N ALA A 84 -0.16 -3.09 12.66
CA ALA A 84 -0.84 -1.80 12.77
C ALA A 84 0.11 -0.62 12.50
N ALA A 85 1.37 -0.66 12.99
CA ALA A 85 2.37 0.35 12.68
C ALA A 85 2.70 0.37 11.18
N LEU A 86 2.99 -0.79 10.59
CA LEU A 86 3.24 -0.89 9.15
C LEU A 86 2.07 -0.33 8.32
N GLY A 87 0.83 -0.69 8.66
CA GLY A 87 -0.36 -0.21 7.94
C GLY A 87 -0.64 1.30 8.09
N ARG A 88 -0.12 1.96 9.15
CA ARG A 88 -0.21 3.41 9.29
C ARG A 88 0.83 4.16 8.46
N HIS A 89 2.01 3.58 8.29
CA HIS A 89 3.15 4.27 7.67
C HIS A 89 3.36 3.90 6.20
N ILE A 90 2.75 2.82 5.73
CA ILE A 90 2.91 2.33 4.36
C ILE A 90 1.54 2.16 3.72
N ALA A 91 1.32 2.83 2.59
CA ALA A 91 0.18 2.57 1.73
C ALA A 91 0.61 1.74 0.51
N MET A 92 -0.22 0.77 0.12
CA MET A 92 0.01 -0.03 -1.08
C MET A 92 -1.15 0.12 -2.05
N VAL A 93 -0.82 0.38 -3.31
CA VAL A 93 -1.77 0.32 -4.40
C VAL A 93 -1.50 -0.94 -5.23
N LEU A 94 -2.46 -1.84 -5.24
CA LEU A 94 -2.36 -3.11 -5.98
C LEU A 94 -2.70 -2.89 -7.45
N GLN A 95 -2.14 -3.72 -8.33
CA GLN A 95 -2.46 -3.73 -9.75
C GLN A 95 -3.94 -4.05 -10.00
N GLU A 96 -4.51 -4.97 -9.22
CA GLU A 96 -5.95 -5.23 -9.17
C GLU A 96 -6.49 -4.73 -7.83
N PRO A 97 -7.10 -3.53 -7.80
CA PRO A 97 -7.58 -2.95 -6.54
C PRO A 97 -8.77 -3.73 -6.02
N PHE A 98 -8.73 -4.06 -4.75
CA PHE A 98 -9.86 -4.65 -4.04
C PHE A 98 -10.77 -3.54 -3.51
N LEU A 99 -12.05 -3.59 -3.89
CA LEU A 99 -13.10 -2.70 -3.40
C LEU A 99 -14.19 -3.50 -2.69
N PHE A 100 -14.65 -2.94 -1.58
CA PHE A 100 -15.71 -3.54 -0.78
C PHE A 100 -17.10 -3.21 -1.37
N SER A 101 -18.06 -4.08 -1.15
CA SER A 101 -19.48 -3.83 -1.45
C SER A 101 -20.07 -2.84 -0.44
N SER A 102 -19.65 -1.59 -0.57
CA SER A 102 -20.08 -0.45 0.25
C SER A 102 -20.05 0.81 -0.61
N SER A 103 -20.39 1.98 -0.06
CA SER A 103 -20.33 3.23 -0.82
C SER A 103 -18.89 3.57 -1.25
N ILE A 104 -18.76 4.40 -2.29
CA ILE A 104 -17.46 4.96 -2.71
C ILE A 104 -16.80 5.70 -1.55
N ARG A 105 -17.57 6.50 -0.81
CA ARG A 105 -17.12 7.21 0.38
C ARG A 105 -16.47 6.27 1.39
N GLU A 106 -17.13 5.20 1.76
CA GLU A 106 -16.61 4.23 2.73
C GLU A 106 -15.43 3.43 2.18
N ASN A 107 -15.39 3.17 0.88
CA ASN A 107 -14.23 2.57 0.25
C ASN A 107 -12.98 3.44 0.36
N ILE A 108 -13.10 4.75 0.17
CA ILE A 108 -11.97 5.69 0.32
C ILE A 108 -11.59 5.84 1.81
N ARG A 109 -12.59 5.98 2.70
CA ARG A 109 -12.40 6.13 4.16
C ARG A 109 -11.74 4.93 4.81
N TYR A 110 -11.81 3.74 4.19
CA TYR A 110 -11.33 2.48 4.78
C TYR A 110 -9.90 2.54 5.31
N ALA A 111 -9.02 3.30 4.66
CA ALA A 111 -7.62 3.43 5.09
C ALA A 111 -7.43 4.29 6.35
N LYS A 112 -8.39 5.19 6.66
CA LYS A 112 -8.35 6.09 7.80
C LYS A 112 -9.77 6.32 8.30
N ALA A 113 -10.21 5.53 9.27
CA ALA A 113 -11.59 5.50 9.74
C ALA A 113 -12.12 6.86 10.24
N ASN A 114 -11.25 7.75 10.71
CA ASN A 114 -11.58 9.09 11.17
C ASN A 114 -11.39 10.19 10.10
N ALA A 115 -11.17 9.82 8.83
CA ALA A 115 -11.10 10.79 7.75
C ALA A 115 -12.45 11.53 7.61
N SER A 116 -12.39 12.84 7.50
CA SER A 116 -13.55 13.68 7.24
C SER A 116 -14.05 13.50 5.81
N ASP A 117 -15.29 13.92 5.55
CA ASP A 117 -15.81 13.93 4.18
C ASP A 117 -14.99 14.85 3.26
N GLU A 118 -14.45 15.93 3.82
CA GLU A 118 -13.56 16.85 3.10
C GLU A 118 -12.25 16.16 2.71
N ASP A 119 -11.62 15.39 3.60
CA ASP A 119 -10.43 14.61 3.29
C ASP A 119 -10.67 13.63 2.13
N ILE A 120 -11.84 12.97 2.13
CA ILE A 120 -12.24 12.01 1.10
C ILE A 120 -12.39 12.70 -0.25
N VAL A 121 -13.10 13.84 -0.28
CA VAL A 121 -13.33 14.61 -1.50
C VAL A 121 -12.00 15.17 -2.03
N ASN A 122 -11.16 15.74 -1.17
CA ASN A 122 -9.85 16.27 -1.55
C ASN A 122 -8.95 15.18 -2.13
N ALA A 123 -8.92 14.00 -1.53
CA ALA A 123 -8.16 12.87 -2.06
C ALA A 123 -8.69 12.42 -3.43
N ALA A 124 -10.01 12.37 -3.61
CA ALA A 124 -10.64 12.02 -4.88
C ALA A 124 -10.33 13.06 -5.98
N ILE A 125 -10.35 14.34 -5.65
CA ILE A 125 -9.96 15.43 -6.56
C ILE A 125 -8.49 15.28 -6.97
N ALA A 126 -7.60 15.07 -5.99
CA ALA A 126 -6.15 14.97 -6.24
C ALA A 126 -5.77 13.84 -7.22
N VAL A 127 -6.53 12.74 -7.21
CA VAL A 127 -6.31 11.61 -8.15
C VAL A 127 -7.17 11.68 -9.40
N GLY A 128 -8.03 12.70 -9.56
CA GLY A 128 -8.95 12.83 -10.69
C GLY A 128 -10.17 11.90 -10.64
N ALA A 129 -10.48 11.31 -9.47
CA ALA A 129 -11.65 10.45 -9.29
C ALA A 129 -12.96 11.24 -9.15
N ASP A 130 -12.91 12.43 -8.57
CA ASP A 130 -14.10 13.25 -8.28
C ASP A 130 -14.97 13.48 -9.51
N HIS A 131 -14.35 13.73 -10.66
CA HIS A 131 -15.07 13.97 -11.90
C HIS A 131 -16.04 12.83 -12.26
N PHE A 132 -15.60 11.58 -12.23
CA PHE A 132 -16.50 10.47 -12.57
C PHE A 132 -17.49 10.18 -11.44
N ILE A 133 -17.08 10.38 -10.16
CA ILE A 133 -17.94 10.15 -8.99
C ILE A 133 -19.17 11.06 -9.05
N GLN A 134 -18.98 12.34 -9.37
CA GLN A 134 -20.07 13.31 -9.47
C GLN A 134 -21.07 12.99 -10.61
N HIS A 135 -20.67 12.22 -11.61
CA HIS A 135 -21.55 11.80 -12.71
C HIS A 135 -22.34 10.52 -12.41
N LEU A 136 -22.08 9.88 -11.27
CA LEU A 136 -22.88 8.74 -10.81
C LEU A 136 -24.18 9.23 -10.16
N GLU A 137 -25.25 8.46 -10.28
CA GLU A 137 -26.59 8.81 -9.78
C GLU A 137 -26.61 9.21 -8.29
N HIS A 138 -25.77 8.54 -7.47
CA HIS A 138 -25.67 8.79 -6.03
C HIS A 138 -24.29 9.36 -5.61
N GLY A 139 -23.47 9.84 -6.57
CA GLY A 139 -22.16 10.43 -6.28
C GLY A 139 -21.31 9.54 -5.37
N TYR A 140 -20.77 10.13 -4.30
CA TYR A 140 -19.96 9.43 -3.29
C TYR A 140 -20.71 8.35 -2.52
N ASP A 141 -22.04 8.42 -2.47
CA ASP A 141 -22.87 7.44 -1.77
C ASP A 141 -23.30 6.27 -2.67
N THR A 142 -22.82 6.25 -3.93
CA THR A 142 -22.99 5.12 -4.86
C THR A 142 -22.41 3.85 -4.23
N VAL A 143 -23.26 2.83 -4.07
CA VAL A 143 -22.84 1.52 -3.55
C VAL A 143 -22.17 0.71 -4.65
N LEU A 144 -21.01 0.19 -4.35
CA LEU A 144 -20.25 -0.67 -5.25
C LEU A 144 -20.74 -2.12 -5.15
N GLU A 145 -20.81 -2.77 -6.28
CA GLU A 145 -20.98 -4.22 -6.37
C GLU A 145 -19.70 -4.93 -5.91
N GLN A 146 -19.77 -6.25 -5.76
CA GLN A 146 -18.62 -7.04 -5.33
C GLN A 146 -17.37 -6.76 -6.20
N GLY A 147 -16.29 -6.35 -5.56
CA GLY A 147 -15.04 -5.98 -6.24
C GLY A 147 -15.14 -4.72 -7.11
N GLY A 148 -16.22 -3.94 -7.00
CA GLY A 148 -16.46 -2.74 -7.84
C GLY A 148 -16.84 -3.10 -9.28
N ALA A 149 -17.60 -4.18 -9.50
CA ALA A 149 -17.97 -4.68 -10.83
C ALA A 149 -18.75 -3.65 -11.67
N ASN A 150 -19.44 -2.72 -11.02
CA ASN A 150 -20.14 -1.61 -11.67
C ASN A 150 -19.24 -0.42 -12.05
N LEU A 151 -17.91 -0.54 -11.90
CA LEU A 151 -16.93 0.46 -12.29
C LEU A 151 -15.95 -0.09 -13.34
N SER A 152 -15.40 0.78 -14.18
CA SER A 152 -14.29 0.42 -15.07
C SER A 152 -12.99 0.15 -14.28
N ASN A 153 -12.03 -0.55 -14.89
CA ASN A 153 -10.72 -0.79 -14.26
C ASN A 153 -10.01 0.51 -13.86
N GLY A 154 -10.05 1.53 -14.73
CA GLY A 154 -9.45 2.83 -14.43
C GLY A 154 -10.11 3.52 -13.23
N GLN A 155 -11.46 3.49 -13.16
CA GLN A 155 -12.19 4.06 -12.02
C GLN A 155 -11.87 3.34 -10.72
N ARG A 156 -11.77 2.00 -10.74
CA ARG A 156 -11.33 1.22 -9.56
C ARG A 156 -9.92 1.60 -9.12
N GLN A 157 -8.99 1.79 -10.05
CA GLN A 157 -7.62 2.24 -9.73
C GLN A 157 -7.61 3.64 -9.11
N LEU A 158 -8.38 4.59 -9.64
CA LEU A 158 -8.49 5.93 -9.07
C LEU A 158 -9.01 5.90 -7.62
N LEU A 159 -10.00 5.06 -7.31
CA LEU A 159 -10.47 4.89 -5.93
C LEU A 159 -9.40 4.29 -5.02
N SER A 160 -8.58 3.37 -5.52
CA SER A 160 -7.46 2.81 -4.77
C SER A 160 -6.38 3.86 -4.49
N PHE A 161 -6.09 4.75 -5.44
CA PHE A 161 -5.19 5.89 -5.22
C PHE A 161 -5.76 6.87 -4.20
N ALA A 162 -7.06 7.22 -4.29
CA ALA A 162 -7.70 8.08 -3.30
C ALA A 162 -7.62 7.49 -1.89
N ARG A 163 -7.86 6.18 -1.75
CA ARG A 163 -7.69 5.44 -0.49
C ARG A 163 -6.26 5.56 0.05
N ALA A 164 -5.25 5.40 -0.79
CA ALA A 164 -3.84 5.53 -0.39
C ALA A 164 -3.50 6.95 0.07
N LEU A 165 -4.03 7.98 -0.60
CA LEU A 165 -3.83 9.38 -0.20
C LEU A 165 -4.50 9.70 1.14
N VAL A 166 -5.72 9.22 1.40
CA VAL A 166 -6.41 9.44 2.67
C VAL A 166 -5.66 8.77 3.84
N ALA A 167 -4.96 7.65 3.57
CA ALA A 167 -4.13 6.99 4.58
C ALA A 167 -3.02 7.91 5.12
N ASP A 168 -2.61 8.92 4.33
CA ASP A 168 -1.52 9.86 4.69
C ASP A 168 -0.24 9.11 5.09
N ALA A 169 0.05 8.00 4.39
CA ALA A 169 1.26 7.22 4.58
C ALA A 169 2.47 8.02 4.07
N GLN A 170 3.53 8.01 4.85
CA GLN A 170 4.76 8.78 4.60
C GLN A 170 5.72 8.03 3.65
#